data_47484980c0c14d8880c9018699dcc471
#
_entry.id   47484980c0c14d8880c9018699dcc471
#
_cell.length_a   1.000
_cell.length_b   1.000
_cell.length_c   1.000
_cell.angle_alpha   90.00
_cell.angle_beta   90.00
_cell.angle_gamma   90.00
#
_symmetry.space_group_name_H-M   'P 1'
#
loop_
_entity.id
_entity.type
_entity.pdbx_description
1 polymer ?
#
loop_
_entity_poly.entity_id
_entity_poly.type
_entity_poly.pdbx_seq_one_letter_code
_entity_poly.pdbx_strand_id
1 'polypeptide(L)'
;LPWFYFSGACSESLFSVIGNQNVVKKVWLPTEVFPAATVLGQLVHFFLAMIVLVFFILGFSVFWDIPSGPEQGQALGFYILPGWEILLLPFLILLQTMLILAISLILSSLNVFFRDVSSINEIVMSAWFYLTPIIYPANFAREQLEEKGLSFLYWIYLLNPMTPITIAYRRIF
;
A
#
# COMPACT_ATOMS: atom_id res chain seq x y z
N LEU A 1 4.96 -4.81 -0.64
CA LEU A 1 3.62 -5.39 -0.46
C LEU A 1 2.55 -4.31 -0.25
N PRO A 2 2.67 -3.34 0.69
CA PRO A 2 1.62 -2.35 0.96
C PRO A 2 1.17 -1.55 -0.27
N TRP A 3 2.10 -1.20 -1.15
CA TRP A 3 1.78 -0.50 -2.39
C TRP A 3 0.94 -1.34 -3.35
N PHE A 4 1.27 -2.62 -3.52
CA PHE A 4 0.51 -3.51 -4.40
C PHE A 4 -0.92 -3.72 -3.92
N TYR A 5 -1.10 -3.82 -2.60
CA TYR A 5 -2.43 -3.84 -2.01
C TYR A 5 -3.22 -2.56 -2.31
N PHE A 6 -2.59 -1.39 -2.13
CA PHE A 6 -3.19 -0.10 -2.40
C PHE A 6 -3.58 0.06 -3.87
N SER A 7 -2.61 -0.09 -4.79
CA SER A 7 -2.84 0.11 -6.22
C SER A 7 -3.77 -0.94 -6.83
N GLY A 8 -3.64 -2.20 -6.42
CA GLY A 8 -4.50 -3.29 -6.87
C GLY A 8 -5.95 -3.08 -6.46
N ALA A 9 -6.21 -2.78 -5.18
CA ALA A 9 -7.55 -2.55 -4.70
C ALA A 9 -8.22 -1.32 -5.36
N CYS A 10 -7.48 -0.22 -5.54
CA CYS A 10 -7.98 0.97 -6.23
C CYS A 10 -8.31 0.67 -7.70
N SER A 11 -7.44 -0.05 -8.41
CA SER A 11 -7.64 -0.38 -9.83
C SER A 11 -8.77 -1.38 -10.06
N GLU A 12 -8.90 -2.40 -9.23
CA GLU A 12 -10.01 -3.36 -9.35
C GLU A 12 -11.36 -2.76 -8.95
N SER A 13 -11.38 -1.90 -7.93
CA SER A 13 -12.61 -1.26 -7.47
C SER A 13 -13.27 -0.38 -8.53
N LEU A 14 -12.49 0.19 -9.46
CA LEU A 14 -12.99 0.96 -10.60
C LEU A 14 -14.07 0.20 -11.38
N PHE A 15 -13.84 -1.08 -11.61
CA PHE A 15 -14.73 -1.91 -12.43
C PHE A 15 -15.77 -2.67 -11.60
N SER A 16 -15.72 -2.57 -10.27
CA SER A 16 -16.56 -3.36 -9.37
C SER A 16 -18.07 -3.14 -9.58
N VAL A 17 -18.50 -1.91 -9.78
CA VAL A 17 -19.92 -1.56 -10.03
C VAL A 17 -20.32 -1.87 -11.47
N ILE A 18 -19.48 -1.48 -12.44
CA ILE A 18 -19.78 -1.69 -13.87
C ILE A 18 -19.80 -3.18 -14.23
N GLY A 19 -18.85 -3.94 -13.68
CA GLY A 19 -18.78 -5.40 -13.91
C GLY A 19 -19.98 -6.17 -13.33
N ASN A 20 -20.63 -5.62 -12.31
CA ASN A 20 -21.77 -6.25 -11.64
C ASN A 20 -23.12 -5.61 -11.98
N GLN A 21 -23.25 -4.92 -13.12
CA GLN A 21 -24.47 -4.22 -13.54
C GLN A 21 -25.72 -5.12 -13.54
N ASN A 22 -25.58 -6.39 -13.89
CA ASN A 22 -26.69 -7.34 -13.89
C ASN A 22 -27.25 -7.61 -12.50
N VAL A 23 -26.39 -7.57 -11.47
CA VAL A 23 -26.79 -7.74 -10.06
C VAL A 23 -27.40 -6.45 -9.55
N VAL A 24 -26.78 -5.32 -9.82
CA VAL A 24 -27.25 -3.98 -9.42
C VAL A 24 -28.67 -3.72 -9.91
N LYS A 25 -29.01 -4.14 -11.14
CA LYS A 25 -30.34 -3.94 -11.73
C LYS A 25 -31.42 -4.88 -11.20
N LYS A 26 -31.04 -6.03 -10.62
CA LYS A 26 -32.00 -7.08 -10.22
C LYS A 26 -32.22 -7.16 -8.72
N VAL A 27 -31.26 -6.71 -7.94
CA VAL A 27 -31.27 -6.82 -6.46
C VAL A 27 -31.17 -5.42 -5.86
N TRP A 28 -32.01 -5.16 -4.89
CA TRP A 28 -31.96 -3.89 -4.14
C TRP A 28 -30.80 -3.91 -3.15
N LEU A 29 -29.60 -3.66 -3.63
CA LEU A 29 -28.38 -3.65 -2.86
C LEU A 29 -27.67 -2.29 -2.99
N PRO A 30 -27.16 -1.68 -1.89
CA PRO A 30 -26.36 -0.47 -1.99
C PRO A 30 -25.14 -0.71 -2.88
N THR A 31 -24.88 0.19 -3.81
CA THR A 31 -23.80 0.07 -4.79
C THR A 31 -22.41 0.09 -4.16
N GLU A 32 -22.28 0.66 -2.96
CA GLU A 32 -21.05 0.74 -2.19
C GLU A 32 -20.51 -0.64 -1.75
N VAL A 33 -21.39 -1.64 -1.71
CA VAL A 33 -21.01 -3.01 -1.33
C VAL A 33 -20.00 -3.61 -2.33
N PHE A 34 -20.09 -3.27 -3.62
CA PHE A 34 -19.21 -3.84 -4.65
C PHE A 34 -17.76 -3.39 -4.49
N PRO A 35 -17.42 -2.09 -4.40
CA PRO A 35 -16.06 -1.66 -4.15
C PRO A 35 -15.55 -2.11 -2.77
N ALA A 36 -16.41 -2.14 -1.75
CA ALA A 36 -16.02 -2.65 -0.43
C ALA A 36 -15.65 -4.14 -0.48
N ALA A 37 -16.44 -4.96 -1.18
CA ALA A 37 -16.13 -6.38 -1.36
C ALA A 37 -14.81 -6.60 -2.11
N THR A 38 -14.51 -5.78 -3.13
CA THR A 38 -13.25 -5.82 -3.87
C THR A 38 -12.07 -5.48 -2.96
N VAL A 39 -12.18 -4.43 -2.15
CA VAL A 39 -11.13 -4.04 -1.20
C VAL A 39 -10.87 -5.15 -0.18
N LEU A 40 -11.92 -5.80 0.35
CA LEU A 40 -11.78 -6.93 1.26
C LEU A 40 -11.15 -8.16 0.57
N GLY A 41 -11.48 -8.41 -0.69
CA GLY A 41 -10.83 -9.46 -1.48
C GLY A 41 -9.33 -9.20 -1.62
N GLN A 42 -8.93 -7.98 -1.96
CA GLN A 42 -7.53 -7.58 -2.04
C GLN A 42 -6.81 -7.62 -0.69
N LEU A 43 -7.53 -7.37 0.41
CA LEU A 43 -7.00 -7.56 1.76
C LEU A 43 -6.63 -9.02 2.02
N VAL A 44 -7.44 -9.98 1.57
CA VAL A 44 -7.12 -11.41 1.68
C VAL A 44 -5.85 -11.74 0.88
N HIS A 45 -5.73 -11.24 -0.36
CA HIS A 45 -4.50 -11.40 -1.15
C HIS A 45 -3.28 -10.79 -0.46
N PHE A 46 -3.44 -9.63 0.17
CA PHE A 46 -2.38 -9.00 0.95
C PHE A 46 -1.94 -9.88 2.13
N PHE A 47 -2.87 -10.47 2.88
CA PHE A 47 -2.55 -11.39 3.98
C PHE A 47 -1.82 -12.65 3.50
N LEU A 48 -2.27 -13.23 2.38
CA LEU A 48 -1.56 -14.38 1.78
C LEU A 48 -0.13 -14.00 1.39
N ALA A 49 0.07 -12.85 0.76
CA ALA A 49 1.39 -12.34 0.42
C ALA A 49 2.27 -12.08 1.65
N MET A 50 1.68 -11.59 2.75
CA MET A 50 2.38 -11.41 4.03
C MET A 50 2.83 -12.73 4.65
N ILE A 51 1.98 -13.76 4.61
CA ILE A 51 2.33 -15.11 5.08
C ILE A 51 3.52 -15.65 4.29
N VAL A 52 3.48 -15.52 2.96
CA VAL A 52 4.59 -15.95 2.10
C VAL A 52 5.87 -15.18 2.44
N LEU A 53 5.79 -13.87 2.62
CA LEU A 53 6.94 -13.03 3.01
C LEU A 53 7.56 -13.53 4.33
N VAL A 54 6.73 -13.72 5.37
CA VAL A 54 7.18 -14.19 6.68
C VAL A 54 7.83 -15.58 6.56
N PHE A 55 7.24 -16.47 5.76
CA PHE A 55 7.81 -17.80 5.50
C PHE A 55 9.18 -17.71 4.84
N PHE A 56 9.36 -16.81 3.87
CA PHE A 56 10.66 -16.56 3.25
C PHE A 56 11.69 -16.01 4.22
N ILE A 57 11.31 -15.03 5.05
CA ILE A 57 12.21 -14.45 6.06
C ILE A 57 12.67 -15.53 7.05
N LEU A 58 11.74 -16.33 7.58
CA LEU A 58 12.06 -17.41 8.50
C LEU A 58 12.89 -18.54 7.83
N GLY A 59 12.54 -18.91 6.61
CA GLY A 59 13.30 -19.90 5.85
C GLY A 59 14.74 -19.45 5.59
N PHE A 60 14.92 -18.19 5.20
CA PHE A 60 16.25 -17.64 4.95
C PHE A 60 17.10 -17.58 6.23
N SER A 61 16.48 -17.25 7.38
CA SER A 61 17.18 -17.21 8.67
C SER A 61 17.67 -18.59 9.12
N VAL A 62 16.94 -19.66 8.79
CA VAL A 62 17.29 -21.04 9.16
C VAL A 62 18.35 -21.65 8.22
N PHE A 63 18.24 -21.38 6.91
CA PHE A 63 19.12 -22.01 5.92
C PHE A 63 20.46 -21.28 5.73
N TRP A 64 20.52 -20.00 6.04
CA TRP A 64 21.71 -19.17 5.74
C TRP A 64 22.37 -18.64 6.99
N ASP A 65 22.46 -19.35 8.06
CA ASP A 65 23.23 -19.04 9.30
C ASP A 65 23.73 -17.57 9.38
N ILE A 66 22.79 -16.62 9.16
CA ILE A 66 23.12 -15.20 9.16
C ILE A 66 23.37 -14.81 10.62
N PRO A 67 24.61 -14.39 10.96
CA PRO A 67 24.95 -14.07 12.34
C PRO A 67 24.04 -12.98 12.87
N SER A 68 23.26 -13.31 13.87
CA SER A 68 22.32 -12.39 14.56
C SER A 68 23.07 -11.42 15.48
N GLY A 69 24.17 -10.84 15.01
CA GLY A 69 24.95 -9.88 15.78
C GLY A 69 24.54 -8.44 15.47
N PRO A 70 24.41 -7.58 16.51
CA PRO A 70 24.01 -6.19 16.35
C PRO A 70 24.97 -5.36 15.48
N GLU A 71 26.20 -5.80 15.28
CA GLU A 71 27.20 -5.06 14.50
C GLU A 71 27.20 -5.42 13.00
N GLN A 72 26.77 -6.63 12.62
CA GLN A 72 26.75 -7.08 11.22
C GLN A 72 25.37 -6.91 10.57
N GLY A 73 24.28 -6.83 11.34
CA GLY A 73 22.94 -6.56 10.85
C GLY A 73 22.77 -5.15 10.27
N GLN A 74 23.59 -4.20 10.65
CA GLN A 74 23.57 -2.83 10.11
C GLN A 74 24.03 -2.77 8.64
N ALA A 75 24.87 -3.70 8.20
CA ALA A 75 25.37 -3.73 6.82
C ALA A 75 24.34 -4.27 5.81
N LEU A 76 23.35 -5.06 6.24
CA LEU A 76 22.34 -5.66 5.40
C LEU A 76 20.90 -5.15 5.69
N GLY A 77 20.69 -4.34 6.73
CA GLY A 77 19.40 -3.76 7.06
C GLY A 77 18.29 -4.75 7.45
N PHE A 78 18.65 -6.01 7.72
CA PHE A 78 17.71 -7.05 8.11
C PHE A 78 17.82 -7.35 9.60
N TYR A 79 16.96 -6.74 10.40
CA TYR A 79 16.57 -7.33 11.69
C TYR A 79 15.65 -8.51 11.39
N ILE A 80 16.15 -9.73 11.56
CA ILE A 80 15.47 -10.98 11.16
C ILE A 80 14.20 -11.27 11.99
N LEU A 81 14.00 -10.61 13.11
CA LEU A 81 12.79 -10.73 13.92
C LEU A 81 12.25 -9.33 14.22
N PRO A 82 11.02 -9.04 13.77
CA PRO A 82 10.37 -7.79 14.14
C PRO A 82 10.17 -7.78 15.67
N GLY A 83 10.55 -6.66 16.30
CA GLY A 83 10.41 -6.46 17.71
C GLY A 83 8.94 -6.32 18.13
N TRP A 84 8.67 -5.78 19.32
CA TRP A 84 7.31 -5.49 19.81
C TRP A 84 6.50 -4.60 18.84
N GLU A 85 7.15 -3.94 17.90
CA GLU A 85 6.57 -3.08 16.85
C GLU A 85 5.62 -3.86 15.92
N ILE A 86 5.74 -5.19 15.81
CA ILE A 86 4.81 -6.05 15.05
C ILE A 86 3.36 -5.93 15.55
N LEU A 87 3.18 -5.57 16.82
CA LEU A 87 1.86 -5.37 17.41
C LEU A 87 1.11 -4.17 16.79
N LEU A 88 1.84 -3.23 16.18
CA LEU A 88 1.26 -2.09 15.47
C LEU A 88 0.82 -2.43 14.05
N LEU A 89 1.23 -3.60 13.53
CA LEU A 89 0.94 -4.02 12.15
C LEU A 89 -0.57 -4.13 11.86
N PRO A 90 -1.43 -4.76 12.72
CA PRO A 90 -2.86 -4.81 12.46
C PRO A 90 -3.50 -3.41 12.44
N PHE A 91 -3.03 -2.48 13.27
CA PHE A 91 -3.50 -1.10 13.25
C PHE A 91 -3.13 -0.38 11.95
N LEU A 92 -1.90 -0.58 11.44
CA LEU A 92 -1.46 -0.05 10.16
C LEU A 92 -2.27 -0.62 8.98
N ILE A 93 -2.54 -1.92 9.00
CA ILE A 93 -3.37 -2.58 7.97
C ILE A 93 -4.77 -1.99 7.98
N LEU A 94 -5.36 -1.80 9.14
CA LEU A 94 -6.70 -1.21 9.28
C LEU A 94 -6.73 0.23 8.75
N LEU A 95 -5.76 1.06 9.12
CA LEU A 95 -5.64 2.43 8.64
C LEU A 95 -5.47 2.49 7.13
N GLN A 96 -4.60 1.63 6.58
CA GLN A 96 -4.42 1.50 5.14
C GLN A 96 -5.69 1.04 4.44
N THR A 97 -6.40 0.05 4.97
CA THR A 97 -7.65 -0.46 4.40
C THR A 97 -8.74 0.61 4.39
N MET A 98 -8.86 1.43 5.44
CA MET A 98 -9.78 2.57 5.48
C MET A 98 -9.45 3.61 4.42
N LEU A 99 -8.18 3.93 4.22
CA LEU A 99 -7.73 4.83 3.16
C LEU A 99 -8.09 4.28 1.78
N ILE A 100 -7.78 3.00 1.53
CA ILE A 100 -8.09 2.33 0.25
C ILE A 100 -9.60 2.35 0.01
N LEU A 101 -10.40 2.01 1.01
CA LEU A 101 -11.85 1.96 0.88
C LEU A 101 -12.43 3.35 0.52
N ALA A 102 -11.95 4.42 1.16
CA ALA A 102 -12.38 5.77 0.83
C ALA A 102 -12.07 6.13 -0.63
N ILE A 103 -10.85 5.88 -1.10
CA ILE A 103 -10.45 6.16 -2.48
C ILE A 103 -11.19 5.26 -3.47
N SER A 104 -11.37 3.99 -3.17
CA SER A 104 -12.08 3.01 -3.99
C SER A 104 -13.55 3.38 -4.21
N LEU A 105 -14.23 3.87 -3.18
CA LEU A 105 -15.61 4.36 -3.30
C LEU A 105 -15.72 5.56 -4.25
N ILE A 106 -14.78 6.49 -4.16
CA ILE A 106 -14.71 7.65 -5.05
C ILE A 106 -14.44 7.20 -6.49
N LEU A 107 -13.42 6.37 -6.70
CA LEU A 107 -13.01 5.91 -8.02
C LEU A 107 -14.09 5.08 -8.70
N SER A 108 -14.74 4.16 -7.98
CA SER A 108 -15.82 3.34 -8.53
C SER A 108 -17.02 4.18 -8.96
N SER A 109 -17.37 5.20 -8.16
CA SER A 109 -18.44 6.13 -8.49
C SER A 109 -18.10 6.97 -9.72
N LEU A 110 -16.88 7.53 -9.78
CA LEU A 110 -16.43 8.32 -10.92
C LEU A 110 -16.41 7.50 -12.21
N ASN A 111 -15.98 6.24 -12.16
CA ASN A 111 -15.91 5.37 -13.33
C ASN A 111 -17.29 5.03 -13.93
N VAL A 112 -18.35 5.07 -13.13
CA VAL A 112 -19.73 4.92 -13.64
C VAL A 112 -20.14 6.09 -14.53
N PHE A 113 -19.68 7.31 -14.22
CA PHE A 113 -20.03 8.52 -14.97
C PHE A 113 -19.04 8.79 -16.11
N PHE A 114 -17.75 8.50 -15.91
CA PHE A 114 -16.68 8.84 -16.84
C PHE A 114 -15.84 7.61 -17.17
N ARG A 115 -15.89 7.12 -18.40
CA ARG A 115 -15.15 5.93 -18.86
C ARG A 115 -13.63 6.12 -18.86
N ASP A 116 -13.15 7.35 -18.95
CA ASP A 116 -11.73 7.66 -19.04
C ASP A 116 -11.01 7.59 -17.68
N VAL A 117 -11.77 7.46 -16.59
CA VAL A 117 -11.22 7.39 -15.22
C VAL A 117 -10.27 6.20 -15.07
N SER A 118 -10.50 5.08 -15.75
CA SER A 118 -9.60 3.93 -15.69
C SER A 118 -8.22 4.24 -16.26
N SER A 119 -8.14 4.88 -17.43
CA SER A 119 -6.87 5.27 -18.04
C SER A 119 -6.15 6.35 -17.24
N ILE A 120 -6.89 7.30 -16.70
CA ILE A 120 -6.34 8.34 -15.82
C ILE A 120 -5.79 7.69 -14.54
N ASN A 121 -6.51 6.74 -13.95
CA ASN A 121 -6.07 6.04 -12.74
C ASN A 121 -4.73 5.31 -12.94
N GLU A 122 -4.51 4.65 -14.07
CA GLU A 122 -3.24 3.99 -14.38
C GLU A 122 -2.06 4.96 -14.38
N ILE A 123 -2.24 6.13 -15.01
CA ILE A 123 -1.22 7.18 -15.06
C ILE A 123 -0.99 7.75 -13.65
N VAL A 124 -2.06 8.06 -12.92
CA VAL A 124 -2.00 8.59 -11.55
C VAL A 124 -1.32 7.61 -10.62
N MET A 125 -1.66 6.32 -10.66
CA MET A 125 -1.03 5.30 -9.81
C MET A 125 0.45 5.13 -10.13
N SER A 126 0.82 5.20 -11.40
CA SER A 126 2.23 5.15 -11.82
C SER A 126 3.01 6.37 -11.29
N ALA A 127 2.47 7.58 -11.42
CA ALA A 127 3.09 8.78 -10.87
C ALA A 127 3.16 8.74 -9.33
N TRP A 128 2.09 8.27 -8.68
CA TRP A 128 2.02 8.16 -7.22
C TRP A 128 3.03 7.15 -6.65
N PHE A 129 3.32 6.07 -7.41
CA PHE A 129 4.37 5.12 -7.04
C PHE A 129 5.73 5.81 -6.87
N TYR A 130 6.12 6.67 -7.81
CA TYR A 130 7.38 7.41 -7.72
C TYR A 130 7.36 8.51 -6.66
N LEU A 131 6.20 9.08 -6.36
CA LEU A 131 6.03 10.04 -5.27
C LEU A 131 6.05 9.42 -3.87
N THR A 132 5.93 8.09 -3.78
CA THR A 132 5.98 7.37 -2.50
C THR A 132 7.38 6.77 -2.32
N PRO A 133 7.99 6.80 -1.11
CA PRO A 133 9.32 6.27 -0.86
C PRO A 133 9.34 4.74 -0.86
N ILE A 134 9.10 4.14 -2.04
CA ILE A 134 9.07 2.68 -2.19
C ILE A 134 10.45 2.17 -2.58
N ILE A 135 11.14 2.87 -3.50
CA ILE A 135 12.44 2.45 -4.05
C ILE A 135 13.59 3.09 -3.28
N TYR A 136 13.40 4.32 -2.79
CA TYR A 136 14.44 5.10 -2.12
C TYR A 136 14.13 5.31 -0.64
N PRO A 137 15.15 5.51 0.21
CA PRO A 137 14.95 5.82 1.62
C PRO A 137 14.36 7.22 1.79
N ALA A 138 13.48 7.41 2.78
CA ALA A 138 12.80 8.68 3.01
C ALA A 138 13.79 9.84 3.32
N ASN A 139 14.93 9.54 3.95
CA ASN A 139 15.97 10.52 4.26
C ASN A 139 16.59 11.13 3.00
N PHE A 140 16.74 10.32 1.93
CA PHE A 140 17.29 10.79 0.65
C PHE A 140 16.42 11.88 0.02
N ALA A 141 15.09 11.74 0.09
CA ALA A 141 14.18 12.76 -0.41
C ALA A 141 14.32 14.07 0.38
N ARG A 142 14.48 13.98 1.71
CA ARG A 142 14.69 15.14 2.57
C ARG A 142 15.99 15.88 2.23
N GLU A 143 17.10 15.16 2.19
CA GLU A 143 18.44 15.72 1.91
C GLU A 143 18.47 16.40 0.54
N GLN A 144 17.96 15.75 -0.50
CA GLN A 144 17.96 16.30 -1.86
C GLN A 144 17.05 17.54 -2.00
N LEU A 145 15.94 17.61 -1.28
CA LEU A 145 15.03 18.75 -1.33
C LEU A 145 15.55 19.93 -0.49
N GLU A 146 16.19 19.66 0.65
CA GLU A 146 16.82 20.68 1.48
C GLU A 146 18.05 21.30 0.76
N GLU A 147 18.88 20.48 0.12
CA GLU A 147 20.07 20.91 -0.63
C GLU A 147 19.72 21.82 -1.83
N LYS A 148 18.59 21.58 -2.46
CA LYS A 148 18.07 22.41 -3.57
C LYS A 148 17.22 23.61 -3.13
N GLY A 149 17.09 23.88 -1.83
CA GLY A 149 16.25 24.96 -1.31
C GLY A 149 14.74 24.77 -1.52
N LEU A 150 14.32 23.53 -1.83
CA LEU A 150 12.93 23.17 -2.14
C LEU A 150 12.24 22.50 -0.95
N SER A 151 12.50 22.95 0.26
CA SER A 151 11.91 22.41 1.51
C SER A 151 10.37 22.41 1.51
N PHE A 152 9.74 23.33 0.76
CA PHE A 152 8.30 23.32 0.53
C PHE A 152 7.79 22.03 -0.13
N LEU A 153 8.52 21.45 -1.09
CA LEU A 153 8.13 20.19 -1.74
C LEU A 153 8.19 19.00 -0.78
N TYR A 154 9.00 19.06 0.26
CA TYR A 154 9.03 18.04 1.29
C TYR A 154 7.72 17.99 2.09
N TRP A 155 7.06 19.12 2.32
CA TRP A 155 5.74 19.15 2.93
C TRP A 155 4.66 18.52 2.06
N ILE A 156 4.71 18.75 0.73
CA ILE A 156 3.81 18.09 -0.23
C ILE A 156 4.05 16.59 -0.25
N TYR A 157 5.30 16.16 -0.18
CA TYR A 157 5.67 14.76 -0.09
C TYR A 157 5.13 14.09 1.19
N LEU A 158 5.14 14.78 2.32
CA LEU A 158 4.56 14.29 3.59
C LEU A 158 3.02 14.27 3.58
N LEU A 159 2.38 15.14 2.79
CA LEU A 159 0.92 15.14 2.60
C LEU A 159 0.41 13.89 1.87
N ASN A 160 1.29 13.17 1.18
CA ASN A 160 0.95 11.89 0.57
C ASN A 160 0.64 10.85 1.68
N PRO A 161 -0.62 10.37 1.80
CA PRO A 161 -1.01 9.46 2.89
C PRO A 161 -0.28 8.11 2.84
N MET A 162 0.19 7.70 1.66
CA MET A 162 0.95 6.45 1.50
C MET A 162 2.40 6.57 1.99
N THR A 163 2.96 7.78 2.08
CA THR A 163 4.32 8.00 2.58
C THR A 163 4.50 7.53 4.02
N PRO A 164 3.73 8.03 5.01
CA PRO A 164 3.85 7.59 6.40
C PRO A 164 3.52 6.11 6.58
N ILE A 165 2.56 5.58 5.83
CA ILE A 165 2.21 4.16 5.86
C ILE A 165 3.41 3.32 5.41
N THR A 166 4.03 3.65 4.27
CA THR A 166 5.19 2.92 3.73
C THR A 166 6.39 2.99 4.68
N ILE A 167 6.66 4.16 5.27
CA ILE A 167 7.73 4.34 6.26
C ILE A 167 7.47 3.49 7.51
N ALA A 168 6.21 3.45 7.99
CA ALA A 168 5.83 2.65 9.15
C ALA A 168 6.03 1.14 8.90
N TYR A 169 5.63 0.63 7.73
CA TYR A 169 5.90 -0.77 7.36
C TYR A 169 7.40 -1.07 7.31
N ARG A 170 8.21 -0.17 6.76
CA ARG A 170 9.68 -0.35 6.73
C ARG A 170 10.32 -0.34 8.10
N ARG A 171 9.69 0.29 9.08
CA ARG A 171 10.20 0.33 10.45
C ARG A 171 9.85 -0.94 11.23
N ILE A 172 8.78 -1.62 10.83
CA ILE A 172 8.35 -2.88 11.45
C ILE A 172 9.16 -4.08 10.89
N PHE A 173 9.50 -4.03 9.60
CA PHE A 173 10.26 -5.06 8.87
C PHE A 173 11.70 -4.62 8.57
#